data_a42b2e032615ac74c8d9f2f12c22ec88
#
_entry.id   a42b2e032615ac74c8d9f2f12c22ec88
#
_cell.length_a   1.000
_cell.length_b   1.000
_cell.length_c   1.000
_cell.angle_alpha   90.00
_cell.angle_beta   90.00
_cell.angle_gamma   90.00
#
_symmetry.space_group_name_H-M   'P 1'
#
loop_
_entity.id
_entity.type
_entity.pdbx_description
1 polymer ?
#
loop_
_entity_poly.entity_id
_entity_poly.type
_entity_poly.pdbx_seq_one_letter_code
_entity_poly.pdbx_strand_id
1 'polypeptide(L)'
;MQDLPAKSQLRLVAVPRLAAGGRWRVEAMRSISEPCLLWFTKGQGRITIAGVTRGYTAHNAIYIPPGVMHGFEVGPAVFGTAVFFGRDSKVTLPETPLHLRIREVHAQQELNGALDNIQRELDSDSPAHDRAARHYLGLLGVWLERQASRAVEDTPRPDATRRLVARYSTLLEREFRSGMGVSEFAAALGVTSTHLTRCCQTTCGRPASALLQDRRIFEARRLLTETRMPVGQIGESLGFASAAYFTRAFQHITGKSPSAFRRAP
;
A
#
# COMPACT_ATOMS: atom_id res chain seq x y z
N MET A 1 6.80 24.85 -2.06
CA MET A 1 6.07 23.72 -1.44
C MET A 1 4.95 23.39 -2.42
N GLN A 2 5.24 22.48 -3.37
CA GLN A 2 4.22 22.09 -4.36
C GLN A 2 3.20 21.22 -3.65
N ASP A 3 1.98 21.71 -3.58
CA ASP A 3 0.81 20.92 -3.13
C ASP A 3 0.73 19.63 -3.95
N LEU A 4 0.84 18.49 -3.27
CA LEU A 4 0.43 17.24 -3.85
C LEU A 4 -1.06 17.40 -4.22
N PRO A 5 -1.47 17.16 -5.48
CA PRO A 5 -2.85 17.33 -5.89
C PRO A 5 -3.77 16.52 -4.99
N ALA A 6 -4.96 17.03 -4.75
CA ALA A 6 -5.95 16.45 -3.85
C ALA A 6 -6.06 14.93 -4.08
N LYS A 7 -5.93 14.14 -3.02
CA LYS A 7 -5.82 12.66 -2.98
C LYS A 7 -7.00 11.88 -3.62
N SER A 8 -7.92 12.56 -4.30
CA SER A 8 -9.10 11.97 -4.93
C SER A 8 -9.05 11.91 -6.46
N GLN A 9 -8.01 12.46 -7.09
CA GLN A 9 -7.92 12.55 -8.55
C GLN A 9 -6.97 11.52 -9.15
N LEU A 10 -7.25 11.12 -10.39
CA LEU A 10 -6.34 10.33 -11.22
C LEU A 10 -4.98 11.02 -11.28
N ARG A 11 -3.92 10.27 -10.98
CA ARG A 11 -2.54 10.76 -11.09
C ARG A 11 -1.56 9.64 -11.31
N LEU A 12 -0.49 9.95 -12.02
CA LEU A 12 0.67 9.08 -12.17
C LEU A 12 1.83 9.68 -11.38
N VAL A 13 2.55 8.82 -10.66
CA VAL A 13 3.69 9.23 -9.82
C VAL A 13 4.83 8.26 -10.07
N ALA A 14 6.03 8.78 -10.34
CA ALA A 14 7.21 7.93 -10.42
C ALA A 14 7.44 7.20 -9.08
N VAL A 15 7.64 5.88 -9.11
CA VAL A 15 7.81 5.04 -7.90
C VAL A 15 8.84 5.59 -6.92
N PRO A 16 10.03 6.08 -7.34
CA PRO A 16 10.99 6.68 -6.41
C PRO A 16 10.43 7.90 -5.66
N ARG A 17 9.55 8.69 -6.28
CA ARG A 17 8.93 9.87 -5.64
C ARG A 17 7.97 9.49 -4.50
N LEU A 18 7.44 8.28 -4.48
CA LEU A 18 6.60 7.81 -3.37
C LEU A 18 7.39 7.71 -2.06
N ALA A 19 8.70 7.49 -2.14
CA ALA A 19 9.61 7.47 -0.99
C ALA A 19 10.20 8.86 -0.65
N ALA A 20 9.84 9.90 -1.39
CA ALA A 20 10.27 11.27 -1.09
C ALA A 20 9.77 11.68 0.30
N GLY A 21 10.67 12.22 1.14
CA GLY A 21 10.37 12.50 2.55
C GLY A 21 10.50 11.30 3.49
N GLY A 22 11.07 10.18 3.01
CA GLY A 22 11.45 9.02 3.81
C GLY A 22 10.90 7.69 3.29
N ARG A 23 11.75 6.67 3.30
CA ARG A 23 11.42 5.30 2.86
C ARG A 23 10.22 4.71 3.61
N TRP A 24 10.01 5.11 4.86
CA TRP A 24 8.85 4.67 5.66
C TRP A 24 7.50 4.93 5.00
N ARG A 25 7.42 5.92 4.08
CA ARG A 25 6.19 6.24 3.35
C ARG A 25 5.70 5.10 2.46
N VAL A 26 6.61 4.25 2.03
CA VAL A 26 6.33 3.11 1.15
C VAL A 26 6.62 1.77 1.79
N GLU A 27 7.60 1.67 2.69
CA GLU A 27 8.02 0.42 3.31
C GLU A 27 7.14 0.01 4.50
N ALA A 28 6.64 0.99 5.29
CA ALA A 28 5.76 0.67 6.39
C ALA A 28 4.39 0.17 5.91
N MET A 29 3.83 -0.77 6.65
CA MET A 29 2.50 -1.31 6.36
C MET A 29 1.43 -0.24 6.47
N ARG A 30 0.72 -0.01 5.38
CA ARG A 30 -0.35 0.99 5.26
C ARG A 30 -1.43 0.52 4.30
N SER A 31 -2.58 1.14 4.34
CA SER A 31 -3.55 1.09 3.26
C SER A 31 -3.75 2.46 2.62
N ILE A 32 -4.28 2.46 1.43
CA ILE A 32 -4.73 3.64 0.71
C ILE A 32 -6.23 3.50 0.40
N SER A 33 -6.92 4.63 0.31
CA SER A 33 -8.37 4.65 0.12
C SER A 33 -8.81 4.70 -1.36
N GLU A 34 -7.87 4.54 -2.27
CA GLU A 34 -8.07 4.54 -3.71
C GLU A 34 -7.34 3.36 -4.34
N PRO A 35 -7.78 2.84 -5.50
CA PRO A 35 -7.06 1.80 -6.21
C PRO A 35 -5.69 2.30 -6.67
N CYS A 36 -4.68 1.42 -6.64
CA CYS A 36 -3.34 1.74 -7.09
C CYS A 36 -2.78 0.60 -7.95
N LEU A 37 -2.14 0.96 -9.07
CA LEU A 37 -1.34 0.06 -9.89
C LEU A 37 0.11 0.50 -9.84
N LEU A 38 1.01 -0.40 -9.42
CA LEU A 38 2.45 -0.20 -9.48
C LEU A 38 2.99 -0.94 -10.69
N TRP A 39 3.61 -0.24 -11.62
CA TRP A 39 4.32 -0.79 -12.76
C TRP A 39 5.81 -0.58 -12.60
N PHE A 40 6.57 -1.67 -12.37
CA PHE A 40 8.02 -1.62 -12.19
C PHE A 40 8.71 -1.87 -13.53
N THR A 41 9.52 -0.90 -13.97
CA THR A 41 10.25 -0.98 -15.25
C THR A 41 11.72 -1.37 -15.06
N LYS A 42 12.29 -1.10 -13.87
CA LYS A 42 13.68 -1.44 -13.54
C LYS A 42 13.84 -1.72 -12.06
N GLY A 43 14.85 -2.52 -11.72
CA GLY A 43 15.21 -2.86 -10.34
C GLY A 43 14.41 -4.04 -9.78
N GLN A 44 14.60 -4.27 -8.50
CA GLN A 44 13.95 -5.36 -7.75
C GLN A 44 13.81 -5.00 -6.28
N GLY A 45 12.92 -5.68 -5.59
CA GLY A 45 12.67 -5.52 -4.17
C GLY A 45 11.64 -6.51 -3.65
N ARG A 46 11.14 -6.26 -2.45
CA ARG A 46 10.05 -7.04 -1.84
C ARG A 46 8.84 -6.16 -1.63
N ILE A 47 7.68 -6.74 -1.80
CA ILE A 47 6.39 -6.14 -1.49
C ILE A 47 5.59 -7.09 -0.60
N THR A 48 5.00 -6.55 0.45
CA THR A 48 4.05 -7.25 1.30
C THR A 48 2.65 -6.73 0.99
N ILE A 49 1.73 -7.60 0.61
CA ILE A 49 0.33 -7.27 0.32
C ILE A 49 -0.55 -8.23 1.12
N ALA A 50 -1.50 -7.71 1.89
CA ALA A 50 -2.39 -8.49 2.74
C ALA A 50 -1.61 -9.51 3.62
N GLY A 51 -0.44 -9.12 4.12
CA GLY A 51 0.43 -9.95 4.98
C GLY A 51 1.20 -11.06 4.26
N VAL A 52 1.25 -11.06 2.93
CA VAL A 52 2.06 -11.99 2.14
C VAL A 52 3.18 -11.23 1.44
N THR A 53 4.43 -11.59 1.73
CA THR A 53 5.61 -10.98 1.09
C THR A 53 6.02 -11.77 -0.15
N ARG A 54 6.25 -11.04 -1.24
CA ARG A 54 6.78 -11.57 -2.51
C ARG A 54 7.86 -10.65 -3.04
N GLY A 55 8.80 -11.22 -3.83
CA GLY A 55 9.74 -10.44 -4.60
C GLY A 55 9.05 -9.79 -5.81
N TYR A 56 9.49 -8.60 -6.17
CA TYR A 56 9.18 -8.00 -7.47
C TYR A 56 10.47 -7.67 -8.22
N THR A 57 10.36 -7.63 -9.54
CA THR A 57 11.44 -7.29 -10.47
C THR A 57 10.91 -6.36 -11.55
N ALA A 58 11.77 -5.98 -12.51
CA ALA A 58 11.31 -5.33 -13.72
C ALA A 58 10.18 -6.13 -14.40
N HIS A 59 9.25 -5.41 -15.00
CA HIS A 59 8.05 -5.91 -15.69
C HIS A 59 7.06 -6.62 -14.74
N ASN A 60 7.04 -6.25 -13.44
CA ASN A 60 5.94 -6.60 -12.56
C ASN A 60 4.91 -5.47 -12.54
N ALA A 61 3.65 -5.83 -12.78
CA ALA A 61 2.48 -4.99 -12.59
C ALA A 61 1.74 -5.48 -11.34
N ILE A 62 1.61 -4.60 -10.34
CA ILE A 62 1.03 -4.95 -9.04
C ILE A 62 -0.16 -4.04 -8.78
N TYR A 63 -1.36 -4.61 -8.82
CA TYR A 63 -2.58 -3.89 -8.52
C TYR A 63 -2.98 -4.10 -7.05
N ILE A 64 -3.36 -3.02 -6.38
CA ILE A 64 -3.73 -2.98 -4.97
C ILE A 64 -5.09 -2.28 -4.85
N PRO A 65 -6.16 -3.02 -4.48
CA PRO A 65 -7.47 -2.44 -4.22
C PRO A 65 -7.46 -1.48 -3.02
N PRO A 66 -8.47 -0.60 -2.88
CA PRO A 66 -8.63 0.26 -1.73
C PRO A 66 -8.70 -0.55 -0.42
N GLY A 67 -8.15 0.00 0.66
CA GLY A 67 -8.19 -0.62 2.00
C GLY A 67 -7.28 -1.82 2.18
N VAL A 68 -6.60 -2.31 1.15
CA VAL A 68 -5.67 -3.44 1.29
C VAL A 68 -4.34 -2.98 1.88
N MET A 69 -3.98 -3.57 3.01
CA MET A 69 -2.74 -3.28 3.71
C MET A 69 -1.53 -3.76 2.91
N HIS A 70 -0.58 -2.86 2.65
CA HIS A 70 0.61 -3.15 1.87
C HIS A 70 1.80 -2.28 2.28
N GLY A 71 3.00 -2.72 1.90
CA GLY A 71 4.25 -1.97 1.99
C GLY A 71 5.28 -2.58 1.05
N PHE A 72 6.17 -1.78 0.48
CA PHE A 72 7.18 -2.27 -0.45
C PHE A 72 8.49 -1.51 -0.34
N GLU A 73 9.58 -2.22 -0.60
CA GLU A 73 10.93 -1.67 -0.59
C GLU A 73 11.18 -0.89 -1.89
N VAL A 74 11.78 0.30 -1.77
CA VAL A 74 12.25 1.09 -2.92
C VAL A 74 13.74 1.34 -2.77
N GLY A 75 14.54 0.56 -3.50
CA GLY A 75 15.97 0.78 -3.61
C GLY A 75 16.30 1.89 -4.64
N PRO A 76 17.55 2.38 -4.67
CA PRO A 76 17.97 3.45 -5.56
C PRO A 76 17.91 3.09 -7.05
N ALA A 77 17.94 1.80 -7.37
CA ALA A 77 17.85 1.30 -8.75
C ALA A 77 16.44 0.91 -9.17
N VAL A 78 15.42 1.16 -8.34
CA VAL A 78 14.03 0.84 -8.64
C VAL A 78 13.40 2.01 -9.39
N PHE A 79 12.84 1.73 -10.57
CA PHE A 79 12.09 2.66 -11.39
C PHE A 79 10.75 2.07 -11.79
N GLY A 80 9.80 2.93 -12.05
CA GLY A 80 8.46 2.56 -12.44
C GLY A 80 7.47 3.68 -12.22
N THR A 81 6.21 3.40 -12.49
CA THR A 81 5.09 4.33 -12.36
C THR A 81 4.03 3.76 -11.45
N ALA A 82 3.56 4.55 -10.50
CA ALA A 82 2.37 4.28 -9.71
C ALA A 82 1.19 5.06 -10.28
N VAL A 83 0.11 4.38 -10.62
CA VAL A 83 -1.16 4.97 -11.05
C VAL A 83 -2.12 4.93 -9.88
N PHE A 84 -2.60 6.08 -9.46
CA PHE A 84 -3.67 6.22 -8.48
C PHE A 84 -4.95 6.57 -9.24
N PHE A 85 -5.94 5.69 -9.17
CA PHE A 85 -7.16 5.79 -9.98
C PHE A 85 -8.14 6.87 -9.51
N GLY A 86 -7.92 7.41 -8.30
CA GLY A 86 -8.88 8.28 -7.62
C GLY A 86 -9.98 7.49 -6.92
N ARG A 87 -10.55 8.08 -5.85
CA ARG A 87 -11.59 7.41 -5.03
C ARG A 87 -12.90 7.24 -5.76
N ASP A 88 -13.24 8.21 -6.61
CA ASP A 88 -14.51 8.28 -7.31
C ASP A 88 -14.43 7.70 -8.74
N SER A 89 -13.37 6.94 -9.02
CA SER A 89 -13.20 6.28 -10.30
C SER A 89 -14.34 5.29 -10.53
N LYS A 90 -15.02 5.44 -11.68
CA LYS A 90 -16.08 4.52 -12.13
C LYS A 90 -15.54 3.37 -12.98
N VAL A 91 -14.23 3.18 -12.99
CA VAL A 91 -13.59 2.08 -13.72
C VAL A 91 -13.84 0.77 -12.97
N THR A 92 -14.33 -0.24 -13.68
CA THR A 92 -14.39 -1.61 -13.16
C THR A 92 -12.96 -2.12 -12.95
N LEU A 93 -12.66 -2.61 -11.76
CA LEU A 93 -11.33 -3.03 -11.35
C LEU A 93 -11.43 -4.34 -10.56
N PRO A 94 -10.38 -5.18 -10.54
CA PRO A 94 -10.36 -6.39 -9.73
C PRO A 94 -10.57 -6.08 -8.23
N GLU A 95 -11.36 -6.93 -7.55
CA GLU A 95 -11.61 -6.79 -6.11
C GLU A 95 -10.44 -7.29 -5.25
N THR A 96 -9.58 -8.10 -5.83
CA THR A 96 -8.43 -8.71 -5.13
C THR A 96 -7.11 -8.17 -5.67
N PRO A 97 -6.07 -8.12 -4.82
CA PRO A 97 -4.74 -7.72 -5.26
C PRO A 97 -4.20 -8.64 -6.35
N LEU A 98 -3.54 -8.06 -7.34
CA LEU A 98 -2.84 -8.80 -8.39
C LEU A 98 -1.34 -8.56 -8.28
N HIS A 99 -0.56 -9.62 -8.47
CA HIS A 99 0.89 -9.55 -8.61
C HIS A 99 1.27 -10.27 -9.90
N LEU A 100 1.38 -9.52 -10.98
CA LEU A 100 1.54 -10.01 -12.33
C LEU A 100 2.98 -9.82 -12.81
N ARG A 101 3.54 -10.84 -13.41
CA ARG A 101 4.78 -10.73 -14.18
C ARG A 101 4.46 -10.68 -15.67
N ILE A 102 4.58 -9.50 -16.27
CA ILE A 102 4.25 -9.28 -17.67
C ILE A 102 5.45 -9.70 -18.53
N ARG A 103 5.40 -10.89 -19.10
CA ARG A 103 6.49 -11.46 -19.90
C ARG A 103 6.42 -11.07 -21.38
N GLU A 104 5.22 -10.92 -21.90
CA GLU A 104 4.99 -10.61 -23.31
C GLU A 104 5.30 -9.14 -23.60
N VAL A 105 6.16 -8.90 -24.57
CA VAL A 105 6.57 -7.54 -24.99
C VAL A 105 5.36 -6.71 -25.42
N HIS A 106 4.41 -7.33 -26.14
CA HIS A 106 3.19 -6.65 -26.59
C HIS A 106 2.36 -6.14 -25.40
N ALA A 107 2.15 -6.97 -24.37
CA ALA A 107 1.42 -6.57 -23.16
C ALA A 107 2.15 -5.47 -22.36
N GLN A 108 3.49 -5.46 -22.38
CA GLN A 108 4.29 -4.37 -21.81
C GLN A 108 4.10 -3.06 -22.60
N GLN A 109 4.08 -3.14 -23.91
CA GLN A 109 3.86 -2.00 -24.80
C GLN A 109 2.45 -1.42 -24.65
N GLU A 110 1.42 -2.29 -24.56
CA GLU A 110 0.04 -1.87 -24.29
C GLU A 110 -0.06 -1.09 -22.96
N LEU A 111 0.56 -1.63 -21.89
CA LEU A 111 0.56 -0.96 -20.59
C LEU A 111 1.29 0.38 -20.64
N ASN A 112 2.49 0.42 -21.19
CA ASN A 112 3.27 1.67 -21.33
C ASN A 112 2.50 2.70 -22.16
N GLY A 113 1.93 2.31 -23.31
CA GLY A 113 1.13 3.20 -24.14
C GLY A 113 -0.11 3.76 -23.44
N ALA A 114 -0.78 2.93 -22.63
CA ALA A 114 -1.91 3.40 -21.81
C ALA A 114 -1.46 4.45 -20.77
N LEU A 115 -0.33 4.21 -20.08
CA LEU A 115 0.22 5.14 -19.08
C LEU A 115 0.67 6.46 -19.75
N ASP A 116 1.35 6.39 -20.89
CA ASP A 116 1.81 7.57 -21.65
C ASP A 116 0.61 8.41 -22.14
N ASN A 117 -0.45 7.77 -22.61
CA ASN A 117 -1.67 8.47 -23.03
C ASN A 117 -2.35 9.15 -21.84
N ILE A 118 -2.50 8.46 -20.69
CA ILE A 118 -3.07 9.07 -19.48
C ILE A 118 -2.23 10.27 -19.06
N GLN A 119 -0.90 10.12 -18.98
CA GLN A 119 -0.01 11.20 -18.56
C GLN A 119 -0.10 12.40 -19.49
N ARG A 120 -0.11 12.17 -20.82
CA ARG A 120 -0.22 13.24 -21.83
C ARG A 120 -1.51 14.04 -21.66
N GLU A 121 -2.63 13.37 -21.41
CA GLU A 121 -3.91 14.06 -21.19
C GLU A 121 -3.92 14.82 -19.87
N LEU A 122 -3.31 14.27 -18.80
CA LEU A 122 -3.20 14.95 -17.51
C LEU A 122 -2.32 16.21 -17.55
N ASP A 123 -1.33 16.22 -18.46
CA ASP A 123 -0.42 17.35 -18.67
C ASP A 123 -0.92 18.33 -19.73
N SER A 124 -2.07 18.07 -20.35
CA SER A 124 -2.64 18.85 -21.46
C SER A 124 -3.66 19.86 -20.97
N ASP A 125 -3.69 21.02 -21.60
CA ASP A 125 -4.75 22.03 -21.46
C ASP A 125 -5.78 21.94 -22.61
N SER A 126 -5.73 20.88 -23.44
CA SER A 126 -6.64 20.69 -24.58
C SER A 126 -8.09 20.49 -24.12
N PRO A 127 -9.09 20.95 -24.91
CA PRO A 127 -10.49 20.71 -24.59
C PRO A 127 -10.78 19.23 -24.33
N ALA A 128 -11.47 18.93 -23.24
CA ALA A 128 -11.88 17.57 -22.83
C ALA A 128 -10.73 16.60 -22.46
N HIS A 129 -9.51 17.08 -22.18
CA HIS A 129 -8.38 16.26 -21.74
C HIS A 129 -8.72 15.37 -20.52
N ASP A 130 -9.42 15.90 -19.52
CA ASP A 130 -9.88 15.12 -18.36
C ASP A 130 -10.79 13.95 -18.76
N ARG A 131 -11.63 14.12 -19.77
CA ARG A 131 -12.51 13.07 -20.27
C ARG A 131 -11.69 12.02 -21.02
N ALA A 132 -10.74 12.45 -21.84
CA ALA A 132 -9.82 11.57 -22.55
C ALA A 132 -8.98 10.74 -21.58
N ALA A 133 -8.40 11.36 -20.54
CA ALA A 133 -7.67 10.66 -19.48
C ALA A 133 -8.52 9.57 -18.80
N ARG A 134 -9.81 9.86 -18.50
CA ARG A 134 -10.74 8.87 -17.95
C ARG A 134 -11.05 7.71 -18.90
N HIS A 135 -11.13 7.96 -20.22
CA HIS A 135 -11.32 6.89 -21.20
C HIS A 135 -10.09 5.97 -21.28
N TYR A 136 -8.88 6.55 -21.31
CA TYR A 136 -7.64 5.76 -21.23
C TYR A 136 -7.53 4.97 -19.93
N LEU A 137 -7.97 5.54 -18.81
CA LEU A 137 -8.05 4.83 -17.54
C LEU A 137 -9.02 3.65 -17.59
N GLY A 138 -10.17 3.81 -18.28
CA GLY A 138 -11.10 2.71 -18.55
C GLY A 138 -10.46 1.57 -19.34
N LEU A 139 -9.69 1.90 -20.40
CA LEU A 139 -8.93 0.91 -21.16
C LEU A 139 -7.87 0.21 -20.31
N LEU A 140 -7.19 0.92 -19.40
CA LEU A 140 -6.27 0.32 -18.44
C LEU A 140 -6.99 -0.64 -17.50
N GLY A 141 -8.23 -0.33 -17.06
CA GLY A 141 -9.09 -1.25 -16.30
C GLY A 141 -9.36 -2.55 -17.06
N VAL A 142 -9.75 -2.45 -18.33
CA VAL A 142 -9.96 -3.62 -19.21
C VAL A 142 -8.67 -4.44 -19.37
N TRP A 143 -7.53 -3.77 -19.53
CA TRP A 143 -6.24 -4.45 -19.58
C TRP A 143 -5.98 -5.25 -18.29
N LEU A 144 -6.22 -4.65 -17.11
CA LEU A 144 -6.09 -5.32 -15.81
C LEU A 144 -7.01 -6.53 -15.69
N GLU A 145 -8.27 -6.44 -16.09
CA GLU A 145 -9.22 -7.55 -16.08
C GLU A 145 -8.74 -8.72 -16.96
N ARG A 146 -8.24 -8.42 -18.16
CA ARG A 146 -7.67 -9.42 -19.08
C ARG A 146 -6.45 -10.12 -18.47
N GLN A 147 -5.55 -9.36 -17.83
CA GLN A 147 -4.38 -9.94 -17.17
C GLN A 147 -4.79 -10.75 -15.92
N ALA A 148 -5.79 -10.30 -15.17
CA ALA A 148 -6.31 -11.03 -14.01
C ALA A 148 -6.91 -12.38 -14.42
N SER A 149 -7.68 -12.42 -15.49
CA SER A 149 -8.27 -13.67 -16.02
C SER A 149 -7.20 -14.68 -16.42
N ARG A 150 -6.15 -14.24 -17.09
CA ARG A 150 -5.01 -15.11 -17.45
C ARG A 150 -4.24 -15.61 -16.21
N ALA A 151 -4.07 -14.76 -15.19
CA ALA A 151 -3.33 -15.10 -13.99
C ALA A 151 -4.05 -16.09 -13.06
N VAL A 152 -5.37 -16.15 -13.11
CA VAL A 152 -6.16 -17.13 -12.32
C VAL A 152 -5.85 -18.57 -12.74
N GLU A 153 -5.55 -18.81 -14.00
CA GLU A 153 -5.19 -20.13 -14.52
C GLU A 153 -3.82 -20.61 -13.99
N ASP A 154 -2.89 -19.68 -13.71
CA ASP A 154 -1.52 -19.97 -13.33
C ASP A 154 -1.24 -19.87 -11.81
N THR A 155 -2.18 -19.35 -11.01
CA THR A 155 -1.92 -19.07 -9.60
C THR A 155 -2.55 -20.11 -8.67
N PRO A 156 -1.74 -20.89 -7.90
CA PRO A 156 -2.28 -21.81 -6.90
C PRO A 156 -3.15 -21.08 -5.88
N ARG A 157 -4.27 -21.71 -5.49
CA ARG A 157 -5.14 -21.17 -4.44
C ARG A 157 -4.35 -20.93 -3.15
N PRO A 158 -4.57 -19.80 -2.45
CA PRO A 158 -3.92 -19.52 -1.19
C PRO A 158 -4.16 -20.66 -0.19
N ASP A 159 -3.12 -21.10 0.48
CA ASP A 159 -3.21 -22.07 1.59
C ASP A 159 -3.92 -21.47 2.82
N ALA A 160 -4.21 -22.30 3.81
CA ALA A 160 -4.90 -21.89 5.03
C ALA A 160 -4.12 -20.78 5.79
N THR A 161 -2.79 -20.86 5.77
CA THR A 161 -1.89 -19.87 6.42
C THR A 161 -2.03 -18.50 5.77
N ARG A 162 -1.95 -18.42 4.45
CA ARG A 162 -2.10 -17.17 3.70
C ARG A 162 -3.49 -16.58 3.86
N ARG A 163 -4.54 -17.43 3.85
CA ARG A 163 -5.91 -16.96 4.09
C ARG A 163 -6.10 -16.38 5.50
N LEU A 164 -5.53 -17.03 6.52
CA LEU A 164 -5.58 -16.51 7.89
C LEU A 164 -4.88 -15.15 7.99
N VAL A 165 -3.68 -15.01 7.43
CA VAL A 165 -2.93 -13.75 7.52
C VAL A 165 -3.59 -12.64 6.69
N ALA A 166 -4.22 -12.96 5.56
CA ALA A 166 -5.02 -12.00 4.81
C ALA A 166 -6.22 -11.49 5.63
N ARG A 167 -6.95 -12.41 6.32
CA ARG A 167 -8.03 -12.04 7.24
C ARG A 167 -7.52 -11.16 8.40
N TYR A 168 -6.35 -11.51 8.96
CA TYR A 168 -5.71 -10.69 9.98
C TYR A 168 -5.38 -9.30 9.47
N SER A 169 -4.78 -9.17 8.28
CA SER A 169 -4.46 -7.88 7.67
C SER A 169 -5.70 -7.00 7.47
N THR A 170 -6.81 -7.60 7.01
CA THR A 170 -8.09 -6.90 6.84
C THR A 170 -8.66 -6.42 8.18
N LEU A 171 -8.67 -7.30 9.19
CA LEU A 171 -9.16 -6.97 10.52
C LEU A 171 -8.27 -5.91 11.19
N LEU A 172 -6.95 -6.04 11.04
CA LEU A 172 -5.98 -5.08 11.55
C LEU A 172 -6.21 -3.69 10.95
N GLU A 173 -6.39 -3.59 9.63
CA GLU A 173 -6.62 -2.30 8.97
C GLU A 173 -7.91 -1.63 9.47
N ARG A 174 -8.95 -2.40 9.75
CA ARG A 174 -10.19 -1.89 10.32
C ARG A 174 -10.05 -1.44 11.78
N GLU A 175 -9.31 -2.21 12.59
CA GLU A 175 -9.33 -2.12 14.06
C GLU A 175 -8.01 -1.64 14.69
N PHE A 176 -7.00 -1.22 13.94
CA PHE A 176 -5.69 -0.86 14.50
C PHE A 176 -5.74 0.27 15.55
N ARG A 177 -6.82 1.07 15.55
CA ARG A 177 -7.06 2.18 16.49
C ARG A 177 -7.83 1.75 17.75
N SER A 178 -8.44 0.58 17.76
CA SER A 178 -9.33 0.13 18.85
C SER A 178 -8.64 -0.14 20.19
N GLY A 179 -7.31 -0.15 20.23
CA GLY A 179 -6.54 -0.57 21.40
C GLY A 179 -6.31 -2.08 21.47
N MET A 180 -6.98 -2.90 20.63
CA MET A 180 -6.78 -4.35 20.60
C MET A 180 -5.31 -4.73 20.46
N GLY A 181 -4.87 -5.70 21.25
CA GLY A 181 -3.59 -6.38 21.10
C GLY A 181 -3.71 -7.64 20.25
N VAL A 182 -2.59 -8.34 20.04
CA VAL A 182 -2.55 -9.56 19.19
C VAL A 182 -3.44 -10.67 19.72
N SER A 183 -3.65 -10.76 21.04
CA SER A 183 -4.52 -11.77 21.65
C SER A 183 -5.98 -11.58 21.24
N GLU A 184 -6.47 -10.35 21.27
CA GLU A 184 -7.83 -10.02 20.88
C GLU A 184 -8.03 -10.20 19.36
N PHE A 185 -7.07 -9.82 18.55
CA PHE A 185 -7.10 -10.09 17.10
C PHE A 185 -7.15 -11.60 16.81
N ALA A 186 -6.33 -12.39 17.51
CA ALA A 186 -6.31 -13.84 17.33
C ALA A 186 -7.64 -14.48 17.76
N ALA A 187 -8.20 -14.06 18.90
CA ALA A 187 -9.51 -14.51 19.37
C ALA A 187 -10.63 -14.18 18.36
N ALA A 188 -10.65 -12.97 17.81
CA ALA A 188 -11.61 -12.56 16.78
C ALA A 188 -11.50 -13.38 15.49
N LEU A 189 -10.33 -13.97 15.22
CA LEU A 189 -10.07 -14.84 14.06
C LEU A 189 -10.29 -16.33 14.37
N GLY A 190 -10.60 -16.68 15.63
CA GLY A 190 -10.82 -18.06 16.08
C GLY A 190 -9.52 -18.88 16.20
N VAL A 191 -8.39 -18.22 16.51
CA VAL A 191 -7.08 -18.89 16.64
C VAL A 191 -6.33 -18.40 17.88
N THR A 192 -5.24 -19.08 18.24
CA THR A 192 -4.34 -18.59 19.31
C THR A 192 -3.37 -17.53 18.79
N SER A 193 -2.91 -16.64 19.67
CA SER A 193 -1.90 -15.62 19.32
C SER A 193 -0.58 -16.22 18.83
N THR A 194 -0.20 -17.37 19.38
CA THR A 194 0.99 -18.12 18.94
C THR A 194 0.83 -18.64 17.51
N HIS A 195 -0.34 -19.21 17.17
CA HIS A 195 -0.62 -19.68 15.82
C HIS A 195 -0.66 -18.54 14.83
N LEU A 196 -1.35 -17.43 15.13
CA LEU A 196 -1.38 -16.23 14.30
C LEU A 196 0.03 -15.68 14.03
N THR A 197 0.84 -15.54 15.09
CA THR A 197 2.22 -15.04 14.98
C THR A 197 3.08 -15.94 14.10
N ARG A 198 2.97 -17.27 14.25
CA ARG A 198 3.69 -18.24 13.41
C ARG A 198 3.26 -18.12 11.94
N CYS A 199 1.97 -17.99 11.67
CA CYS A 199 1.47 -17.80 10.30
C CYS A 199 2.00 -16.51 9.67
N CYS A 200 2.00 -15.39 10.39
CA CYS A 200 2.59 -14.12 9.93
C CYS A 200 4.09 -14.28 9.66
N GLN A 201 4.83 -14.93 10.58
CA GLN A 201 6.26 -15.17 10.39
C GLN A 201 6.54 -15.99 9.12
N THR A 202 5.73 -17.01 8.84
CA THR A 202 5.86 -17.84 7.64
C THR A 202 5.56 -17.06 6.34
N THR A 203 4.55 -16.18 6.36
CA THR A 203 4.07 -15.50 5.14
C THR A 203 4.78 -14.19 4.81
N CYS A 204 5.21 -13.46 5.82
CA CYS A 204 5.86 -12.16 5.62
C CYS A 204 7.15 -11.95 6.44
N GLY A 205 7.64 -12.99 7.14
CA GLY A 205 8.88 -12.90 7.92
C GLY A 205 8.78 -12.00 9.16
N ARG A 206 7.57 -11.61 9.57
CA ARG A 206 7.33 -10.67 10.67
C ARG A 206 6.24 -11.20 11.61
N PRO A 207 6.40 -11.09 12.95
CA PRO A 207 5.35 -11.48 13.88
C PRO A 207 4.12 -10.56 13.77
N ALA A 208 2.96 -11.06 14.19
CA ALA A 208 1.70 -10.32 14.14
C ALA A 208 1.77 -8.97 14.87
N SER A 209 2.45 -8.92 16.02
CA SER A 209 2.66 -7.68 16.78
C SER A 209 3.44 -6.62 16.01
N ALA A 210 4.44 -7.02 15.21
CA ALA A 210 5.21 -6.10 14.41
C ALA A 210 4.37 -5.47 13.29
N LEU A 211 3.46 -6.22 12.66
CA LEU A 211 2.53 -5.69 11.66
C LEU A 211 1.58 -4.65 12.27
N LEU A 212 1.03 -4.93 13.46
CA LEU A 212 0.16 -4.00 14.19
C LEU A 212 0.90 -2.71 14.58
N GLN A 213 2.10 -2.85 15.16
CA GLN A 213 2.91 -1.69 15.56
C GLN A 213 3.30 -0.85 14.34
N ASP A 214 3.72 -1.48 13.26
CA ASP A 214 4.12 -0.80 12.02
C ASP A 214 2.97 0.03 11.45
N ARG A 215 1.75 -0.54 11.41
CA ARG A 215 0.54 0.16 10.97
C ARG A 215 0.21 1.37 11.86
N ARG A 216 0.27 1.19 13.19
CA ARG A 216 0.04 2.28 14.16
C ARG A 216 1.08 3.39 14.03
N ILE A 217 2.36 3.03 13.91
CA ILE A 217 3.46 4.00 13.79
C ILE A 217 3.43 4.71 12.43
N PHE A 218 3.04 4.03 11.34
CA PHE A 218 2.81 4.72 10.08
C PHE A 218 1.75 5.82 10.22
N GLU A 219 0.61 5.50 10.83
CA GLU A 219 -0.45 6.49 11.05
C GLU A 219 -0.01 7.62 11.99
N ALA A 220 0.77 7.29 13.04
CA ALA A 220 1.36 8.29 13.91
C ALA A 220 2.26 9.27 13.15
N ARG A 221 3.14 8.76 12.27
CA ARG A 221 4.00 9.61 11.41
C ARG A 221 3.16 10.52 10.54
N ARG A 222 2.10 9.99 9.93
CA ARG A 222 1.17 10.77 9.11
C ARG A 222 0.50 11.89 9.91
N LEU A 223 -0.07 11.58 11.08
CA LEU A 223 -0.72 12.57 11.95
C LEU A 223 0.27 13.63 12.46
N LEU A 224 1.51 13.23 12.77
CA LEU A 224 2.56 14.16 13.21
C LEU A 224 2.96 15.14 12.11
N THR A 225 2.97 14.72 10.84
CA THR A 225 3.37 15.55 9.69
C THR A 225 2.22 16.37 9.09
N GLU A 226 1.01 15.81 9.09
CA GLU A 226 -0.14 16.40 8.40
C GLU A 226 -1.07 17.20 9.33
N THR A 227 -0.90 17.08 10.66
CA THR A 227 -1.79 17.74 11.62
C THR A 227 -1.03 18.43 12.76
N ARG A 228 -1.73 19.33 13.47
CA ARG A 228 -1.26 19.95 14.70
C ARG A 228 -1.74 19.22 15.97
N MET A 229 -2.32 18.02 15.84
CA MET A 229 -2.85 17.25 16.98
C MET A 229 -1.76 17.04 18.04
N PRO A 230 -2.02 17.26 19.34
CA PRO A 230 -1.06 17.01 20.41
C PRO A 230 -0.54 15.56 20.41
N VAL A 231 0.74 15.39 20.71
CA VAL A 231 1.40 14.06 20.69
C VAL A 231 0.69 13.02 21.55
N GLY A 232 0.23 13.42 22.73
CA GLY A 232 -0.54 12.52 23.62
C GLY A 232 -1.85 12.06 22.98
N GLN A 233 -2.60 12.97 22.36
CA GLN A 233 -3.85 12.65 21.68
C GLN A 233 -3.63 11.76 20.46
N ILE A 234 -2.51 11.90 19.74
CA ILE A 234 -2.14 10.97 18.65
C ILE A 234 -1.99 9.56 19.23
N GLY A 235 -1.24 9.38 20.33
CA GLY A 235 -1.08 8.07 20.95
C GLY A 235 -2.42 7.45 21.35
N GLU A 236 -3.27 8.23 22.01
CA GLU A 236 -4.61 7.81 22.44
C GLU A 236 -5.48 7.41 21.24
N SER A 237 -5.54 8.24 20.18
CA SER A 237 -6.33 7.97 18.96
C SER A 237 -5.88 6.74 18.17
N LEU A 238 -4.68 6.22 18.46
CA LEU A 238 -4.12 5.03 17.85
C LEU A 238 -4.17 3.80 18.78
N GLY A 239 -4.89 3.91 19.91
CA GLY A 239 -5.10 2.81 20.83
C GLY A 239 -3.87 2.41 21.64
N PHE A 240 -2.96 3.36 21.93
CA PHE A 240 -1.87 3.12 22.87
C PHE A 240 -2.35 3.33 24.31
N ALA A 241 -1.99 2.41 25.19
CA ALA A 241 -2.44 2.41 26.60
C ALA A 241 -1.96 3.65 27.40
N SER A 242 -0.88 4.31 26.97
CA SER A 242 -0.40 5.55 27.57
C SER A 242 0.49 6.34 26.62
N ALA A 243 0.57 7.67 26.82
CA ALA A 243 1.45 8.55 26.05
C ALA A 243 2.95 8.16 26.21
N ALA A 244 3.35 7.67 27.37
CA ALA A 244 4.70 7.18 27.64
C ALA A 244 5.01 5.92 26.82
N TYR A 245 4.08 4.97 26.76
CA TYR A 245 4.22 3.76 25.93
C TYR A 245 4.27 4.11 24.45
N PHE A 246 3.39 4.98 23.98
CA PHE A 246 3.43 5.50 22.61
C PHE A 246 4.80 6.10 22.26
N THR A 247 5.31 7.00 23.11
CA THR A 247 6.60 7.67 22.86
C THR A 247 7.74 6.66 22.76
N ARG A 248 7.81 5.66 23.65
CA ARG A 248 8.83 4.60 23.61
C ARG A 248 8.72 3.75 22.35
N ALA A 249 7.50 3.29 22.00
CA ALA A 249 7.25 2.48 20.81
C ALA A 249 7.60 3.24 19.52
N PHE A 250 7.20 4.51 19.44
CA PHE A 250 7.52 5.39 18.32
C PHE A 250 9.04 5.56 18.18
N GLN A 251 9.74 5.91 19.26
CA GLN A 251 11.18 6.12 19.26
C GLN A 251 11.95 4.84 18.92
N HIS A 252 11.51 3.69 19.41
CA HIS A 252 12.13 2.39 19.10
C HIS A 252 12.09 2.10 17.60
N ILE A 253 10.98 2.39 16.93
CA ILE A 253 10.80 2.09 15.48
C ILE A 253 11.39 3.18 14.59
N THR A 254 11.38 4.44 15.03
CA THR A 254 11.75 5.58 14.18
C THR A 254 13.12 6.16 14.46
N GLY A 255 13.70 5.81 15.61
CA GLY A 255 14.95 6.42 16.12
C GLY A 255 14.79 7.85 16.66
N LYS A 256 13.59 8.46 16.54
CA LYS A 256 13.31 9.84 16.98
C LYS A 256 12.11 9.84 17.93
N SER A 257 12.08 10.77 18.89
CA SER A 257 10.84 11.00 19.65
C SER A 257 9.74 11.59 18.73
N PRO A 258 8.43 11.42 19.05
CA PRO A 258 7.34 12.01 18.27
C PRO A 258 7.48 13.52 18.06
N SER A 259 7.88 14.26 19.10
CA SER A 259 8.06 15.69 19.02
C SER A 259 9.26 16.09 18.14
N ALA A 260 10.37 15.33 18.20
CA ALA A 260 11.52 15.53 17.31
C ALA A 260 11.15 15.19 15.85
N PHE A 261 10.38 14.13 15.63
CA PHE A 261 9.91 13.75 14.29
C PHE A 261 9.00 14.82 13.67
N ARG A 262 8.09 15.43 14.46
CA ARG A 262 7.23 16.54 14.00
C ARG A 262 8.02 17.76 13.51
N ARG A 263 9.14 18.08 14.15
CA ARG A 263 9.99 19.24 13.78
C ARG A 263 10.86 18.99 12.55
N ALA A 264 11.23 17.72 12.32
CA ALA A 264 12.11 17.29 11.23
C ALA A 264 11.70 15.88 10.76
N PRO A 265 10.60 15.77 10.00
CA PRO A 265 10.04 14.51 9.54
C PRO A 265 10.95 13.79 8.52
#